data_ef3fe9a434563972a53d95a47210eef9
#
_entry.id   ef3fe9a434563972a53d95a47210eef9
#
_cell.length_a   1.000
_cell.length_b   1.000
_cell.length_c   1.000
_cell.angle_alpha   90.00
_cell.angle_beta   90.00
_cell.angle_gamma   90.00
#
_symmetry.space_group_name_H-M   'P 1'
#
loop_
_entity.id
_entity.type
_entity.pdbx_description
1 polymer ?
#
loop_
_entity_poly.entity_id
_entity_poly.type
_entity_poly.pdbx_seq_one_letter_code
_entity_poly.pdbx_strand_id
1 'polypeptide(L)'
;SLYILSLAQHLFERGFDVVRLNLRDHGDSHHLNPELFHSCRIAEVVGAVRRLQSLYPTQALNLVGFSLGGNFCLRVAARAAAAGIDLAQVVAVCPVIDPEHTMAQLERGWVLYRRYFIWKWRRSLRRKQAAWPGLYDLGDALQLETLTDMTERLVRLFGDYPTMSDYLRGYAIVDGALAGIVHPTRIISAADDPIIPAADLARLARPAALEITCTRFGGHCGFYDGGRGSTWIEREVHATLERG
;
A
#
# COMPACT_ATOMS: atom_id res chain seq x y z
N SER A 1 7.68 -2.25 8.11
CA SER A 1 8.03 -3.62 7.69
C SER A 1 9.52 -3.69 7.37
N LEU A 2 10.11 -4.87 7.57
CA LEU A 2 11.57 -5.05 7.40
C LEU A 2 11.98 -4.87 5.93
N TYR A 3 11.21 -5.37 4.98
CA TYR A 3 11.51 -5.24 3.55
C TYR A 3 11.56 -3.78 3.06
N ILE A 4 10.75 -2.87 3.64
CA ILE A 4 10.83 -1.44 3.31
C ILE A 4 12.12 -0.82 3.85
N LEU A 5 12.58 -1.23 5.04
CA LEU A 5 13.84 -0.73 5.61
C LEU A 5 15.02 -1.25 4.80
N SER A 6 15.01 -2.53 4.44
CA SER A 6 16.06 -3.15 3.63
C SER A 6 16.17 -2.48 2.27
N LEU A 7 15.05 -2.29 1.55
CA LEU A 7 15.05 -1.55 0.29
C LEU A 7 15.53 -0.11 0.45
N ALA A 8 15.09 0.60 1.51
CA ALA A 8 15.51 1.97 1.77
C ALA A 8 17.04 2.06 1.95
N GLN A 9 17.63 1.14 2.71
CA GLN A 9 19.08 1.03 2.87
C GLN A 9 19.76 0.73 1.54
N HIS A 10 19.26 -0.27 0.79
CA HIS A 10 19.78 -0.68 -0.50
C HIS A 10 19.84 0.47 -1.52
N LEU A 11 18.80 1.31 -1.58
CA LEU A 11 18.73 2.47 -2.46
C LEU A 11 19.63 3.61 -1.96
N PHE A 12 19.66 3.87 -0.64
CA PHE A 12 20.51 4.90 -0.06
C PHE A 12 22.00 4.62 -0.31
N GLU A 13 22.45 3.39 -0.15
CA GLU A 13 23.83 2.95 -0.46
C GLU A 13 24.20 3.11 -1.95
N ARG A 14 23.19 3.35 -2.82
CA ARG A 14 23.34 3.56 -4.28
C ARG A 14 23.08 5.00 -4.71
N GLY A 15 23.08 5.93 -3.74
CA GLY A 15 23.04 7.36 -4.00
C GLY A 15 21.64 7.96 -4.14
N PHE A 16 20.58 7.21 -3.80
CA PHE A 16 19.24 7.78 -3.74
C PHE A 16 19.00 8.47 -2.39
N ASP A 17 18.38 9.63 -2.41
CA ASP A 17 17.73 10.20 -1.23
C ASP A 17 16.43 9.45 -0.95
N VAL A 18 16.27 8.90 0.24
CA VAL A 18 15.15 8.03 0.57
C VAL A 18 14.25 8.64 1.64
N VAL A 19 13.00 8.89 1.28
CA VAL A 19 11.96 9.33 2.21
C VAL A 19 10.97 8.21 2.45
N ARG A 20 10.82 7.80 3.70
CA ARG A 20 9.82 6.80 4.10
C ARG A 20 8.57 7.47 4.64
N LEU A 21 7.49 7.44 3.85
CA LEU A 21 6.20 7.97 4.25
C LEU A 21 5.48 7.01 5.20
N ASN A 22 5.18 7.45 6.41
CA ASN A 22 4.25 6.77 7.29
C ASN A 22 2.83 7.28 6.99
N LEU A 23 1.94 6.35 6.65
CA LEU A 23 0.52 6.64 6.55
C LEU A 23 -0.03 6.98 7.95
N ARG A 24 -1.20 7.64 8.02
CA ARG A 24 -1.92 7.90 9.26
C ARG A 24 -1.98 6.63 10.12
N ASP A 25 -1.83 6.75 11.43
CA ASP A 25 -1.83 5.66 12.41
C ASP A 25 -0.78 4.55 12.16
N HIS A 26 0.25 4.85 11.34
CA HIS A 26 1.39 3.95 11.15
C HIS A 26 2.65 4.49 11.86
N GLY A 27 3.49 3.57 12.31
CA GLY A 27 4.62 3.95 13.18
C GLY A 27 4.09 4.49 14.52
N ASP A 28 4.55 5.67 14.91
CA ASP A 28 4.15 6.34 16.15
C ASP A 28 3.29 7.59 15.88
N SER A 29 2.58 7.65 14.74
CA SER A 29 1.84 8.83 14.29
C SER A 29 0.38 8.92 14.81
N HIS A 30 -0.06 7.99 15.68
CA HIS A 30 -1.45 7.91 16.17
C HIS A 30 -1.94 9.17 16.89
N HIS A 31 -1.02 9.93 17.50
CA HIS A 31 -1.31 11.15 18.25
C HIS A 31 -1.42 12.40 17.36
N LEU A 32 -1.01 12.32 16.10
CA LEU A 32 -0.93 13.47 15.21
C LEU A 32 -2.29 13.88 14.63
N ASN A 33 -3.24 12.95 14.57
CA ASN A 33 -4.57 13.20 14.01
C ASN A 33 -5.63 12.47 14.82
N PRO A 34 -6.82 13.08 15.06
CA PRO A 34 -7.91 12.41 15.76
C PRO A 34 -8.56 11.31 14.94
N GLU A 35 -8.78 11.50 13.63
CA GLU A 35 -9.48 10.53 12.77
C GLU A 35 -8.65 9.26 12.57
N LEU A 36 -9.36 8.14 12.38
CA LEU A 36 -8.75 6.84 12.09
C LEU A 36 -8.18 6.78 10.66
N PHE A 37 -7.13 6.00 10.50
CA PHE A 37 -6.65 5.60 9.18
C PHE A 37 -7.68 4.70 8.50
N HIS A 38 -7.91 4.95 7.21
CA HIS A 38 -8.56 4.01 6.30
C HIS A 38 -7.96 4.11 4.88
N SER A 39 -8.06 3.02 4.11
CA SER A 39 -7.37 2.87 2.83
C SER A 39 -7.86 3.84 1.73
N CYS A 40 -9.01 4.48 1.92
CA CYS A 40 -9.53 5.45 0.96
C CYS A 40 -8.97 6.88 1.12
N ARG A 41 -8.12 7.16 2.11
CA ARG A 41 -7.51 8.48 2.34
C ARG A 41 -6.42 8.83 1.33
N ILE A 42 -6.73 8.72 0.04
CA ILE A 42 -5.77 8.96 -1.04
C ILE A 42 -5.33 10.43 -1.10
N ALA A 43 -6.20 11.36 -0.76
CA ALA A 43 -5.89 12.79 -0.77
C ALA A 43 -4.71 13.15 0.15
N GLU A 44 -4.59 12.48 1.30
CA GLU A 44 -3.46 12.67 2.22
C GLU A 44 -2.13 12.26 1.57
N VAL A 45 -2.12 11.13 0.87
CA VAL A 45 -0.90 10.61 0.22
C VAL A 45 -0.53 11.48 -0.99
N VAL A 46 -1.51 11.87 -1.82
CA VAL A 46 -1.30 12.84 -2.92
C VAL A 46 -0.74 14.15 -2.38
N GLY A 47 -1.32 14.67 -1.29
CA GLY A 47 -0.84 15.90 -0.63
C GLY A 47 0.59 15.78 -0.12
N ALA A 48 0.95 14.64 0.48
CA ALA A 48 2.29 14.37 0.97
C ALA A 48 3.32 14.30 -0.18
N VAL A 49 2.99 13.59 -1.27
CA VAL A 49 3.86 13.49 -2.46
C VAL A 49 4.06 14.87 -3.10
N ARG A 50 2.98 15.64 -3.28
CA ARG A 50 3.07 17.03 -3.78
C ARG A 50 3.93 17.92 -2.88
N ARG A 51 3.83 17.73 -1.55
CA ARG A 51 4.68 18.47 -0.60
C ARG A 51 6.16 18.09 -0.75
N LEU A 52 6.46 16.81 -0.92
CA LEU A 52 7.84 16.35 -1.19
C LEU A 52 8.39 16.99 -2.47
N GLN A 53 7.64 16.97 -3.57
CA GLN A 53 8.04 17.64 -4.80
C GLN A 53 8.34 19.13 -4.57
N SER A 54 7.53 19.83 -3.78
CA SER A 54 7.76 21.26 -3.47
C SER A 54 8.99 21.51 -2.58
N LEU A 55 9.38 20.54 -1.75
CA LEU A 55 10.58 20.62 -0.91
C LEU A 55 11.86 20.30 -1.69
N TYR A 56 11.75 19.48 -2.73
CA TYR A 56 12.87 19.01 -3.57
C TYR A 56 12.57 19.25 -5.05
N PRO A 57 12.44 20.52 -5.48
CA PRO A 57 11.91 20.86 -6.82
C PRO A 57 12.84 20.48 -7.97
N THR A 58 14.11 20.22 -7.71
CA THR A 58 15.13 19.85 -8.71
C THR A 58 15.43 18.36 -8.74
N GLN A 59 14.82 17.58 -7.84
CA GLN A 59 15.06 16.14 -7.73
C GLN A 59 14.00 15.34 -8.49
N ALA A 60 14.44 14.30 -9.22
CA ALA A 60 13.53 13.33 -9.81
C ALA A 60 12.79 12.57 -8.70
N LEU A 61 11.45 12.61 -8.71
CA LEU A 61 10.63 11.99 -7.68
C LEU A 61 10.19 10.59 -8.11
N ASN A 62 10.63 9.59 -7.37
CA ASN A 62 10.23 8.21 -7.55
C ASN A 62 9.27 7.75 -6.44
N LEU A 63 8.30 6.89 -6.77
CA LEU A 63 7.43 6.27 -5.77
C LEU A 63 7.63 4.76 -5.77
N VAL A 64 7.87 4.19 -4.59
CA VAL A 64 7.93 2.73 -4.42
C VAL A 64 7.00 2.31 -3.28
N GLY A 65 6.15 1.33 -3.53
CA GLY A 65 5.22 0.83 -2.53
C GLY A 65 5.01 -0.68 -2.61
N PHE A 66 4.75 -1.27 -1.44
CA PHE A 66 4.49 -2.70 -1.27
C PHE A 66 3.05 -2.92 -0.79
N SER A 67 2.38 -3.94 -1.30
CA SER A 67 1.05 -4.34 -0.85
C SER A 67 0.07 -3.14 -0.87
N LEU A 68 -0.54 -2.76 0.25
CA LEU A 68 -1.37 -1.56 0.35
C LEU A 68 -0.61 -0.28 -0.03
N GLY A 69 0.70 -0.17 0.28
CA GLY A 69 1.55 0.93 -0.17
C GLY A 69 1.68 0.97 -1.69
N GLY A 70 1.77 -0.18 -2.35
CA GLY A 70 1.73 -0.29 -3.81
C GLY A 70 0.41 0.19 -4.42
N ASN A 71 -0.72 -0.17 -3.78
CA ASN A 71 -2.03 0.35 -4.17
C ASN A 71 -2.06 1.89 -4.08
N PHE A 72 -1.55 2.46 -2.98
CA PHE A 72 -1.46 3.92 -2.85
C PHE A 72 -0.57 4.54 -3.94
N CYS A 73 0.61 3.97 -4.24
CA CYS A 73 1.49 4.47 -5.31
C CYS A 73 0.78 4.51 -6.66
N LEU A 74 0.08 3.44 -7.04
CA LEU A 74 -0.69 3.37 -8.29
C LEU A 74 -1.83 4.39 -8.34
N ARG A 75 -2.53 4.58 -7.24
CA ARG A 75 -3.63 5.56 -7.13
C ARG A 75 -3.10 7.00 -7.14
N VAL A 76 -1.90 7.26 -6.61
CA VAL A 76 -1.20 8.54 -6.76
C VAL A 76 -0.80 8.74 -8.22
N ALA A 77 -0.16 7.75 -8.87
CA ALA A 77 0.25 7.82 -10.27
C ALA A 77 -0.93 8.15 -11.19
N ALA A 78 -2.10 7.52 -10.97
CA ALA A 78 -3.31 7.78 -11.75
C ALA A 78 -3.88 9.22 -11.57
N ARG A 79 -3.46 9.94 -10.53
CA ARG A 79 -3.89 11.30 -10.19
C ARG A 79 -2.80 12.34 -10.35
N ALA A 80 -1.56 11.91 -10.60
CA ALA A 80 -0.38 12.75 -10.56
C ALA A 80 -0.50 13.95 -11.53
N ALA A 81 -0.86 13.71 -12.77
CA ALA A 81 -1.03 14.76 -13.77
C ALA A 81 -2.05 15.83 -13.33
N ALA A 82 -3.23 15.40 -12.85
CA ALA A 82 -4.26 16.33 -12.37
C ALA A 82 -3.87 17.05 -11.07
N ALA A 83 -2.96 16.47 -10.27
CA ALA A 83 -2.44 17.06 -9.04
C ALA A 83 -1.19 17.94 -9.25
N GLY A 84 -0.69 18.05 -10.48
CA GLY A 84 0.55 18.77 -10.80
C GLY A 84 1.79 18.10 -10.20
N ILE A 85 1.76 16.77 -10.08
CA ILE A 85 2.89 15.96 -9.60
C ILE A 85 3.58 15.34 -10.80
N ASP A 86 4.89 15.54 -10.89
CA ASP A 86 5.77 14.93 -11.88
C ASP A 86 6.52 13.75 -11.24
N LEU A 87 6.36 12.56 -11.81
CA LEU A 87 6.96 11.33 -11.31
C LEU A 87 7.90 10.74 -12.36
N ALA A 88 9.15 10.54 -11.97
CA ALA A 88 10.12 9.89 -12.84
C ALA A 88 9.80 8.39 -13.00
N GLN A 89 9.58 7.68 -11.89
CA GLN A 89 9.23 6.25 -11.90
C GLN A 89 8.28 5.92 -10.75
N VAL A 90 7.38 4.94 -11.00
CA VAL A 90 6.51 4.35 -9.96
C VAL A 90 6.66 2.84 -9.97
N VAL A 91 6.98 2.25 -8.82
CA VAL A 91 7.08 0.80 -8.66
C VAL A 91 6.12 0.32 -7.58
N ALA A 92 5.22 -0.56 -7.94
CA ALA A 92 4.27 -1.18 -7.02
C ALA A 92 4.53 -2.70 -6.91
N VAL A 93 4.93 -3.15 -5.72
CA VAL A 93 5.25 -4.56 -5.46
C VAL A 93 4.08 -5.23 -4.77
N CYS A 94 3.55 -6.30 -5.37
CA CYS A 94 2.38 -7.04 -4.89
C CYS A 94 1.25 -6.11 -4.42
N PRO A 95 0.81 -5.11 -5.24
CA PRO A 95 -0.19 -4.15 -4.81
C PRO A 95 -1.54 -4.82 -4.54
N VAL A 96 -2.27 -4.31 -3.55
CA VAL A 96 -3.69 -4.68 -3.38
C VAL A 96 -4.46 -4.20 -4.62
N ILE A 97 -5.05 -5.13 -5.38
CA ILE A 97 -5.74 -4.86 -6.64
C ILE A 97 -7.24 -4.75 -6.39
N ASP A 98 -7.83 -5.86 -5.93
CA ASP A 98 -9.22 -5.94 -5.48
C ASP A 98 -9.24 -6.21 -3.97
N PRO A 99 -9.63 -5.22 -3.17
CA PRO A 99 -9.67 -5.38 -1.71
C PRO A 99 -10.65 -6.44 -1.21
N GLU A 100 -11.77 -6.68 -1.93
CA GLU A 100 -12.74 -7.72 -1.57
C GLU A 100 -12.11 -9.11 -1.75
N HIS A 101 -11.41 -9.33 -2.87
CA HIS A 101 -10.67 -10.58 -3.10
C HIS A 101 -9.52 -10.75 -2.11
N THR A 102 -8.76 -9.69 -1.84
CA THR A 102 -7.69 -9.70 -0.85
C THR A 102 -8.21 -10.06 0.55
N MET A 103 -9.33 -9.48 0.97
CA MET A 103 -9.97 -9.79 2.24
C MET A 103 -10.40 -11.26 2.31
N ALA A 104 -11.02 -11.77 1.25
CA ALA A 104 -11.44 -13.18 1.17
C ALA A 104 -10.23 -14.14 1.24
N GLN A 105 -9.11 -13.79 0.61
CA GLN A 105 -7.88 -14.58 0.70
C GLN A 105 -7.27 -14.56 2.10
N LEU A 106 -7.23 -13.41 2.76
CA LEU A 106 -6.75 -13.30 4.14
C LEU A 106 -7.61 -14.10 5.13
N GLU A 107 -8.95 -14.13 4.93
CA GLU A 107 -9.84 -14.90 5.79
C GLU A 107 -9.73 -16.42 5.56
N ARG A 108 -9.59 -16.85 4.31
CA ARG A 108 -9.46 -18.28 3.93
C ARG A 108 -8.03 -18.78 4.07
N GLY A 109 -7.07 -17.89 4.08
CA GLY A 109 -5.66 -18.18 4.04
C GLY A 109 -5.12 -18.76 5.36
N TRP A 110 -3.82 -18.81 5.46
CA TRP A 110 -3.14 -19.41 6.59
C TRP A 110 -3.47 -18.69 7.90
N VAL A 111 -3.93 -19.43 8.88
CA VAL A 111 -4.39 -18.92 10.20
C VAL A 111 -3.38 -17.98 10.86
N LEU A 112 -2.07 -18.24 10.69
CA LEU A 112 -1.01 -17.39 11.24
C LEU A 112 -0.98 -16.00 10.61
N TYR A 113 -1.23 -15.87 9.30
CA TYR A 113 -1.34 -14.57 8.62
C TYR A 113 -2.53 -13.78 9.16
N ARG A 114 -3.70 -14.40 9.23
CA ARG A 114 -4.91 -13.78 9.78
C ARG A 114 -4.70 -13.28 11.20
N ARG A 115 -4.17 -14.15 12.10
CA ARG A 115 -3.88 -13.78 13.49
C ARG A 115 -2.88 -12.63 13.60
N TYR A 116 -1.87 -12.62 12.75
CA TYR A 116 -0.88 -11.55 12.70
C TYR A 116 -1.50 -10.21 12.30
N PHE A 117 -2.37 -10.17 11.28
CA PHE A 117 -3.08 -8.95 10.87
C PHE A 117 -4.03 -8.47 11.96
N ILE A 118 -4.84 -9.34 12.54
CA ILE A 118 -5.74 -9.02 13.65
C ILE A 118 -4.95 -8.44 14.83
N TRP A 119 -3.84 -9.07 15.21
CA TRP A 119 -2.98 -8.57 16.27
C TRP A 119 -2.43 -7.17 15.96
N LYS A 120 -1.96 -6.94 14.74
CA LYS A 120 -1.46 -5.62 14.32
C LYS A 120 -2.56 -4.56 14.37
N TRP A 121 -3.75 -4.86 13.89
CA TRP A 121 -4.87 -3.94 13.91
C TRP A 121 -5.29 -3.61 15.33
N ARG A 122 -5.49 -4.62 16.18
CA ARG A 122 -5.80 -4.40 17.60
C ARG A 122 -4.75 -3.55 18.31
N ARG A 123 -3.46 -3.79 18.01
CA ARG A 123 -2.37 -2.97 18.56
C ARG A 123 -2.46 -1.51 18.10
N SER A 124 -2.75 -1.27 16.82
CA SER A 124 -2.91 0.09 16.29
C SER A 124 -4.11 0.79 16.90
N LEU A 125 -5.26 0.12 16.98
CA LEU A 125 -6.47 0.67 17.61
C LEU A 125 -6.28 1.00 19.09
N ARG A 126 -5.59 0.15 19.87
CA ARG A 126 -5.25 0.46 21.27
C ARG A 126 -4.37 1.70 21.39
N ARG A 127 -3.40 1.86 20.50
CA ARG A 127 -2.56 3.08 20.45
C ARG A 127 -3.39 4.32 20.13
N LYS A 128 -4.33 4.19 19.19
CA LYS A 128 -5.25 5.28 18.84
C LYS A 128 -6.12 5.67 20.04
N GLN A 129 -6.71 4.70 20.70
CA GLN A 129 -7.54 4.93 21.89
C GLN A 129 -6.74 5.58 23.03
N ALA A 130 -5.49 5.17 23.22
CA ALA A 130 -4.59 5.77 24.22
C ALA A 130 -4.20 7.21 23.86
N ALA A 131 -4.01 7.52 22.57
CA ALA A 131 -3.67 8.86 22.10
C ALA A 131 -4.89 9.83 22.16
N TRP A 132 -6.12 9.31 22.02
CA TRP A 132 -7.36 10.08 21.98
C TRP A 132 -8.41 9.44 22.90
N PRO A 133 -8.27 9.56 24.23
CA PRO A 133 -9.19 8.97 25.19
C PRO A 133 -10.62 9.50 25.00
N GLY A 134 -11.60 8.59 24.97
CA GLY A 134 -13.02 8.93 24.86
C GLY A 134 -13.52 9.31 23.46
N LEU A 135 -12.62 9.42 22.45
CA LEU A 135 -13.04 9.78 21.09
C LEU A 135 -13.73 8.62 20.36
N TYR A 136 -13.26 7.40 20.58
CA TYR A 136 -13.80 6.20 19.95
C TYR A 136 -14.17 5.13 20.98
N ASP A 137 -15.35 4.55 20.83
CA ASP A 137 -15.70 3.30 21.51
C ASP A 137 -15.22 2.12 20.65
N LEU A 138 -14.02 1.65 20.97
CA LEU A 138 -13.36 0.54 20.26
C LEU A 138 -13.46 -0.79 21.02
N GLY A 139 -14.20 -0.83 22.13
CA GLY A 139 -14.19 -1.96 23.04
C GLY A 139 -14.58 -3.28 22.37
N ASP A 140 -15.66 -3.30 21.61
CA ASP A 140 -16.13 -4.45 20.85
C ASP A 140 -15.22 -4.78 19.66
N ALA A 141 -14.74 -3.77 18.91
CA ALA A 141 -13.82 -3.97 17.79
C ALA A 141 -12.54 -4.71 18.20
N LEU A 142 -12.08 -4.50 19.44
CA LEU A 142 -10.88 -5.15 19.96
C LEU A 142 -11.10 -6.64 20.34
N GLN A 143 -12.34 -7.12 20.35
CA GLN A 143 -12.70 -8.52 20.65
C GLN A 143 -12.95 -9.35 19.38
N LEU A 144 -13.25 -8.70 18.26
CA LEU A 144 -13.58 -9.38 16.99
C LEU A 144 -12.43 -10.24 16.49
N GLU A 145 -12.74 -11.46 16.02
CA GLU A 145 -11.76 -12.48 15.67
C GLU A 145 -11.52 -12.63 14.18
N THR A 146 -12.31 -11.94 13.34
CA THR A 146 -12.14 -11.94 11.89
C THR A 146 -11.76 -10.54 11.38
N LEU A 147 -11.05 -10.48 10.26
CA LEU A 147 -10.73 -9.20 9.60
C LEU A 147 -12.00 -8.57 9.02
N THR A 148 -12.93 -9.40 8.54
CA THR A 148 -14.21 -8.97 7.99
C THR A 148 -15.02 -8.23 9.06
N ASP A 149 -15.27 -8.86 10.22
CA ASP A 149 -16.04 -8.23 11.29
C ASP A 149 -15.37 -6.94 11.81
N MET A 150 -14.05 -6.97 11.96
CA MET A 150 -13.28 -5.78 12.35
C MET A 150 -13.42 -4.66 11.33
N THR A 151 -13.33 -4.97 10.03
CA THR A 151 -13.48 -3.98 8.96
C THR A 151 -14.89 -3.42 8.96
N GLU A 152 -15.91 -4.26 9.07
CA GLU A 152 -17.30 -3.82 9.11
C GLU A 152 -17.56 -2.89 10.29
N ARG A 153 -17.02 -3.22 11.47
CA ARG A 153 -17.13 -2.36 12.66
C ARG A 153 -16.41 -1.02 12.47
N LEU A 154 -15.21 -1.04 11.88
CA LEU A 154 -14.42 0.17 11.63
C LEU A 154 -15.08 1.06 10.56
N VAL A 155 -15.67 0.50 9.51
CA VAL A 155 -16.39 1.25 8.47
C VAL A 155 -17.55 2.05 9.09
N ARG A 156 -18.27 1.48 10.05
CA ARG A 156 -19.31 2.21 10.81
C ARG A 156 -18.73 3.36 11.64
N LEU A 157 -17.51 3.19 12.16
CA LEU A 157 -16.81 4.25 12.92
C LEU A 157 -16.25 5.35 12.02
N PHE A 158 -15.85 5.03 10.78
CA PHE A 158 -15.39 6.03 9.80
C PHE A 158 -16.52 6.97 9.39
N GLY A 159 -17.75 6.44 9.26
CA GLY A 159 -18.94 7.20 8.88
C GLY A 159 -18.99 7.63 7.40
N ASP A 160 -17.92 7.37 6.63
CA ASP A 160 -17.76 7.84 5.25
C ASP A 160 -18.37 6.88 4.20
N TYR A 161 -18.69 5.64 4.60
CA TYR A 161 -19.12 4.58 3.68
C TYR A 161 -20.38 3.89 4.20
N PRO A 162 -21.42 3.71 3.36
CA PRO A 162 -22.65 3.03 3.75
C PRO A 162 -22.44 1.57 4.15
N THR A 163 -21.55 0.87 3.41
CA THR A 163 -21.25 -0.55 3.63
C THR A 163 -19.76 -0.83 3.57
N MET A 164 -19.34 -1.99 4.09
CA MET A 164 -17.98 -2.48 3.95
C MET A 164 -17.60 -2.67 2.47
N SER A 165 -18.52 -3.14 1.63
CA SER A 165 -18.27 -3.30 0.18
C SER A 165 -18.00 -1.95 -0.50
N ASP A 166 -18.75 -0.88 -0.15
CA ASP A 166 -18.50 0.46 -0.67
C ASP A 166 -17.11 0.98 -0.25
N TYR A 167 -16.72 0.72 1.00
CA TYR A 167 -15.39 1.04 1.50
C TYR A 167 -14.30 0.27 0.72
N LEU A 168 -14.43 -1.05 0.57
CA LEU A 168 -13.43 -1.88 -0.13
C LEU A 168 -13.31 -1.46 -1.60
N ARG A 169 -14.43 -1.21 -2.29
CA ARG A 169 -14.45 -0.67 -3.64
C ARG A 169 -13.83 0.72 -3.74
N GLY A 170 -13.90 1.53 -2.70
CA GLY A 170 -13.36 2.88 -2.66
C GLY A 170 -11.83 2.97 -2.85
N TYR A 171 -11.11 1.86 -2.66
CA TYR A 171 -9.67 1.80 -2.96
C TYR A 171 -9.24 0.65 -3.88
N ALA A 172 -10.21 -0.03 -4.51
CA ALA A 172 -9.93 -0.96 -5.59
C ALA A 172 -9.30 -0.23 -6.79
N ILE A 173 -8.42 -0.92 -7.51
CA ILE A 173 -7.73 -0.38 -8.68
C ILE A 173 -8.06 -1.13 -9.97
N VAL A 174 -9.20 -1.81 -9.99
CA VAL A 174 -9.77 -2.50 -11.15
C VAL A 174 -10.59 -1.55 -12.03
N ASP A 175 -11.10 -2.05 -13.13
CA ASP A 175 -12.16 -1.43 -13.95
C ASP A 175 -11.89 0.03 -14.35
N GLY A 176 -10.69 0.30 -14.87
CA GLY A 176 -10.33 1.61 -15.40
C GLY A 176 -9.73 2.58 -14.38
N ALA A 177 -9.64 2.24 -13.09
CA ALA A 177 -9.10 3.11 -12.04
C ALA A 177 -7.67 3.62 -12.30
N LEU A 178 -6.88 2.88 -13.09
CA LEU A 178 -5.51 3.21 -13.47
C LEU A 178 -5.37 3.85 -14.87
N ALA A 179 -6.47 4.12 -15.58
CA ALA A 179 -6.42 4.69 -16.94
C ALA A 179 -5.71 6.06 -17.00
N GLY A 180 -5.70 6.81 -15.90
CA GLY A 180 -5.03 8.12 -15.80
C GLY A 180 -3.50 8.06 -15.57
N ILE A 181 -2.88 6.89 -15.56
CA ILE A 181 -1.42 6.76 -15.43
C ILE A 181 -0.75 7.20 -16.73
N VAL A 182 0.07 8.25 -16.64
CA VAL A 182 0.87 8.78 -17.74
C VAL A 182 2.39 8.73 -17.47
N HIS A 183 2.78 8.57 -16.22
CA HIS A 183 4.18 8.43 -15.82
C HIS A 183 4.63 6.96 -15.87
N PRO A 184 5.91 6.68 -16.18
CA PRO A 184 6.45 5.33 -16.18
C PRO A 184 6.12 4.59 -14.89
N THR A 185 5.38 3.51 -14.99
CA THR A 185 4.85 2.78 -13.83
C THR A 185 5.04 1.28 -14.02
N ARG A 186 5.56 0.58 -13.03
CA ARG A 186 5.75 -0.86 -13.06
C ARG A 186 5.09 -1.54 -11.88
N ILE A 187 4.29 -2.57 -12.17
CA ILE A 187 3.79 -3.52 -11.17
C ILE A 187 4.66 -4.77 -11.21
N ILE A 188 5.10 -5.21 -10.04
CA ILE A 188 5.81 -6.48 -9.85
C ILE A 188 4.97 -7.34 -8.90
N SER A 189 4.47 -8.48 -9.39
CA SER A 189 3.65 -9.43 -8.64
C SER A 189 4.20 -10.85 -8.76
N ALA A 190 3.70 -11.76 -7.94
CA ALA A 190 4.04 -13.18 -7.99
C ALA A 190 2.78 -14.05 -8.12
N ALA A 191 2.86 -15.10 -8.94
CA ALA A 191 1.74 -16.00 -9.16
C ALA A 191 1.41 -16.86 -7.91
N ASP A 192 2.38 -17.04 -7.03
CA ASP A 192 2.27 -17.76 -5.76
C ASP A 192 1.97 -16.85 -4.55
N ASP A 193 1.56 -15.60 -4.78
CA ASP A 193 1.19 -14.67 -3.69
C ASP A 193 -0.05 -15.22 -2.95
N PRO A 194 0.05 -15.53 -1.65
CA PRO A 194 -1.06 -16.11 -0.90
C PRO A 194 -2.10 -15.06 -0.47
N ILE A 195 -1.86 -13.78 -0.70
CA ILE A 195 -2.70 -12.67 -0.24
C ILE A 195 -3.34 -11.94 -1.42
N ILE A 196 -2.58 -11.64 -2.48
CA ILE A 196 -3.08 -10.93 -3.66
C ILE A 196 -3.25 -11.92 -4.81
N PRO A 197 -4.50 -12.25 -5.22
CA PRO A 197 -4.73 -13.17 -6.33
C PRO A 197 -4.12 -12.62 -7.62
N ALA A 198 -3.20 -13.38 -8.24
CA ALA A 198 -2.59 -12.98 -9.50
C ALA A 198 -3.62 -12.84 -10.64
N ALA A 199 -4.76 -13.53 -10.56
CA ALA A 199 -5.86 -13.41 -11.52
C ALA A 199 -6.42 -11.97 -11.60
N ASP A 200 -6.35 -11.19 -10.52
CA ASP A 200 -6.82 -9.80 -10.51
C ASP A 200 -5.98 -8.88 -11.41
N LEU A 201 -4.75 -9.26 -11.75
CA LEU A 201 -3.93 -8.52 -12.73
C LEU A 201 -4.60 -8.37 -14.09
N ALA A 202 -5.45 -9.32 -14.49
CA ALA A 202 -6.19 -9.27 -15.74
C ALA A 202 -7.30 -8.18 -15.75
N ARG A 203 -7.72 -7.70 -14.59
CA ARG A 203 -8.77 -6.68 -14.41
C ARG A 203 -8.22 -5.25 -14.40
N LEU A 204 -6.91 -5.08 -14.45
CA LEU A 204 -6.28 -3.76 -14.48
C LEU A 204 -6.43 -3.09 -15.85
N ALA A 205 -6.67 -1.78 -15.87
CA ALA A 205 -6.46 -0.98 -17.08
C ALA A 205 -5.00 -1.07 -17.52
N ARG A 206 -4.77 -0.96 -18.84
CA ARG A 206 -3.45 -1.11 -19.47
C ARG A 206 -3.03 0.18 -20.20
N PRO A 207 -2.86 1.32 -19.51
CA PRO A 207 -2.30 2.51 -20.14
C PRO A 207 -0.86 2.22 -20.63
N ALA A 208 -0.43 2.90 -21.70
CA ALA A 208 0.87 2.66 -22.32
C ALA A 208 2.07 2.81 -21.36
N ALA A 209 1.92 3.64 -20.32
CA ALA A 209 2.95 3.88 -19.32
C ALA A 209 3.00 2.80 -18.20
N LEU A 210 2.10 1.78 -18.23
CA LEU A 210 2.04 0.74 -17.21
C LEU A 210 2.62 -0.58 -17.71
N GLU A 211 3.74 -0.99 -17.12
CA GLU A 211 4.33 -2.32 -17.27
C GLU A 211 3.89 -3.24 -16.13
N ILE A 212 3.58 -4.50 -16.42
CA ILE A 212 3.25 -5.51 -15.40
C ILE A 212 4.14 -6.73 -15.57
N THR A 213 4.87 -7.06 -14.52
CA THR A 213 5.67 -8.27 -14.39
C THR A 213 5.03 -9.19 -13.35
N CYS A 214 4.71 -10.42 -13.72
CA CYS A 214 4.27 -11.45 -12.78
C CYS A 214 5.25 -12.61 -12.80
N THR A 215 6.00 -12.78 -11.72
CA THR A 215 6.94 -13.89 -11.57
C THR A 215 6.20 -15.17 -11.15
N ARG A 216 6.80 -16.33 -11.44
CA ARG A 216 6.23 -17.61 -11.01
C ARG A 216 6.24 -17.77 -9.48
N PHE A 217 7.31 -17.30 -8.84
CA PHE A 217 7.55 -17.36 -7.41
C PHE A 217 7.96 -16.01 -6.86
N GLY A 218 7.60 -15.72 -5.63
CA GLY A 218 7.90 -14.45 -4.97
C GLY A 218 7.14 -14.30 -3.65
N GLY A 219 6.05 -15.05 -3.50
CA GLY A 219 5.13 -14.92 -2.37
C GLY A 219 4.62 -13.49 -2.22
N HIS A 220 4.15 -13.14 -1.03
CA HIS A 220 3.71 -11.77 -0.76
C HIS A 220 4.89 -10.87 -0.41
N CYS A 221 5.46 -10.17 -1.39
CA CYS A 221 6.55 -9.18 -1.24
C CYS A 221 7.92 -9.76 -0.83
N GLY A 222 8.11 -11.08 -0.81
CA GLY A 222 9.35 -11.71 -0.36
C GLY A 222 10.44 -11.71 -1.43
N PHE A 223 10.15 -12.31 -2.58
CA PHE A 223 11.06 -12.46 -3.73
C PHE A 223 12.47 -12.90 -3.34
N TYR A 224 12.54 -13.85 -2.40
CA TYR A 224 13.82 -14.36 -1.91
C TYR A 224 14.44 -15.34 -2.92
N ASP A 225 15.65 -15.07 -3.35
CA ASP A 225 16.36 -15.85 -4.36
C ASP A 225 17.54 -16.67 -3.80
N GLY A 226 17.65 -16.78 -2.47
CA GLY A 226 18.67 -17.56 -1.79
C GLY A 226 20.07 -16.92 -1.78
N GLY A 227 20.23 -15.72 -2.37
CA GLY A 227 21.48 -14.99 -2.40
C GLY A 227 21.89 -14.42 -1.03
N ARG A 228 23.20 -14.19 -0.86
CA ARG A 228 23.72 -13.38 0.26
C ARG A 228 23.76 -11.93 -0.20
N GLY A 229 23.14 -11.01 0.55
CA GLY A 229 23.07 -9.58 0.23
C GLY A 229 21.68 -9.13 -0.13
N SER A 230 21.51 -8.29 -1.16
CA SER A 230 20.21 -7.77 -1.58
C SER A 230 19.31 -8.84 -2.19
N THR A 231 18.01 -8.76 -1.90
CA THR A 231 17.00 -9.64 -2.50
C THR A 231 16.78 -9.33 -3.99
N TRP A 232 16.18 -10.26 -4.74
CA TRP A 232 15.85 -10.04 -6.15
C TRP A 232 14.99 -8.77 -6.33
N ILE A 233 13.98 -8.57 -5.46
CA ILE A 233 13.09 -7.40 -5.58
C ILE A 233 13.81 -6.07 -5.36
N GLU A 234 14.81 -6.01 -4.46
CA GLU A 234 15.60 -4.80 -4.23
C GLU A 234 16.40 -4.42 -5.48
N ARG A 235 17.01 -5.42 -6.15
CA ARG A 235 17.73 -5.19 -7.40
C ARG A 235 16.80 -4.79 -8.54
N GLU A 236 15.63 -5.42 -8.67
CA GLU A 236 14.64 -5.07 -9.70
C GLU A 236 14.05 -3.67 -9.51
N VAL A 237 13.75 -3.29 -8.27
CA VAL A 237 13.31 -1.93 -7.97
C VAL A 237 14.41 -0.94 -8.34
N HIS A 238 15.65 -1.15 -7.88
CA HIS A 238 16.77 -0.28 -8.20
C HIS A 238 16.97 -0.14 -9.72
N ALA A 239 17.06 -1.25 -10.44
CA ALA A 239 17.22 -1.25 -11.91
C ALA A 239 16.05 -0.56 -12.64
N THR A 240 14.84 -0.55 -12.06
CA THR A 240 13.70 0.17 -12.62
C THR A 240 13.87 1.68 -12.40
N LEU A 241 14.30 2.09 -11.20
CA LEU A 241 14.49 3.52 -10.87
C LEU A 241 15.65 4.16 -11.66
N GLU A 242 16.67 3.39 -12.09
CA GLU A 242 17.76 3.89 -12.92
C GLU A 242 17.38 4.17 -14.38
N ARG A 243 16.20 3.70 -14.84
CA ARG A 243 15.71 3.93 -16.21
C ARG A 243 15.04 5.31 -16.42
N GLY A 244 14.70 5.98 -15.35
CA GLY A 244 14.04 7.30 -15.34
C GLY A 244 15.03 8.38 -14.97
#